data_0167cfcdf13ad5845ab2645e327a4653
#
_entry.id   0167cfcdf13ad5845ab2645e327a4653
#
_cell.length_a   1.000
_cell.length_b   1.000
_cell.length_c   1.000
_cell.angle_alpha   90.00
_cell.angle_beta   90.00
_cell.angle_gamma   90.00
#
_symmetry.space_group_name_H-M   'P 1'
#
loop_
_entity.id
_entity.type
_entity.pdbx_description
1 polymer ?
#
loop_
_entity_poly.entity_id
_entity_poly.type
_entity_poly.pdbx_seq_one_letter_code
_entity_poly.pdbx_strand_id
1 'polypeptide(L)'
;MRIRTAFAVGFLGLAAWSALRAQKPFKEWPAIEYADFPVPPDYQDKHEWTRARLRYPDIYGYPGRIMFLDDGRPFPGYWTMDYPRSDRHLLEGVRRLTRIDTKSVEQVVTLDESEEVFNWPVLYGVEVGHWNLGDFEAKQLREYLLRGGFFMCDDFHGTEPYHGVREWDTFTRSMSKVFPDREIEDIPDNDPIFHTIYDLQERFQVPGAVYFESGLTYEAGETGKVPHWRCIRDDKGRIMVAICHNMDLGDAWEHSDEPRYLEKWASLAYRIAMNYFTYDLSH
;
A
#
# COMPACT_ATOMS: atom_id res chain seq x y z
N MET A 1 -16.32 20.24 -36.84
CA MET A 1 -15.38 19.34 -36.15
C MET A 1 -14.48 20.03 -35.11
N ARG A 2 -14.05 21.26 -35.29
CA ARG A 2 -13.14 21.99 -34.35
C ARG A 2 -13.76 22.39 -32.99
N ILE A 3 -15.06 22.64 -32.90
CA ILE A 3 -15.72 23.12 -31.67
C ILE A 3 -15.91 21.97 -30.64
N ARG A 4 -16.19 20.75 -31.09
CA ARG A 4 -16.35 19.59 -30.19
C ARG A 4 -15.03 19.17 -29.52
N THR A 5 -13.92 19.32 -30.21
CA THR A 5 -12.56 19.00 -29.67
C THR A 5 -12.13 20.04 -28.62
N ALA A 6 -12.44 21.32 -28.81
CA ALA A 6 -12.13 22.36 -27.84
C ALA A 6 -12.94 22.20 -26.53
N PHE A 7 -14.20 21.75 -26.60
CA PHE A 7 -15.01 21.45 -25.40
C PHE A 7 -14.49 20.23 -24.63
N ALA A 8 -14.03 19.17 -25.32
CA ALA A 8 -13.50 17.97 -24.66
C ALA A 8 -12.16 18.26 -23.94
N VAL A 9 -11.25 19.03 -24.56
CA VAL A 9 -9.98 19.44 -23.95
C VAL A 9 -10.20 20.38 -22.76
N GLY A 10 -11.17 21.31 -22.87
CA GLY A 10 -11.53 22.20 -21.77
C GLY A 10 -12.16 21.46 -20.59
N PHE A 11 -12.94 20.40 -20.82
CA PHE A 11 -13.57 19.61 -19.77
C PHE A 11 -12.55 18.71 -19.05
N LEU A 12 -11.60 18.11 -19.79
CA LEU A 12 -10.49 17.34 -19.22
C LEU A 12 -9.54 18.24 -18.41
N GLY A 13 -9.25 19.44 -18.87
CA GLY A 13 -8.44 20.41 -18.12
C GLY A 13 -9.11 20.89 -16.83
N LEU A 14 -10.42 21.10 -16.84
CA LEU A 14 -11.20 21.48 -15.64
C LEU A 14 -11.33 20.33 -14.64
N ALA A 15 -11.48 19.08 -15.11
CA ALA A 15 -11.55 17.92 -14.27
C ALA A 15 -10.19 17.63 -13.60
N ALA A 16 -9.08 17.72 -14.33
CA ALA A 16 -7.73 17.60 -13.78
C ALA A 16 -7.43 18.73 -12.77
N TRP A 17 -7.86 19.96 -13.05
CA TRP A 17 -7.67 21.10 -12.15
C TRP A 17 -8.53 21.04 -10.89
N SER A 18 -9.73 20.45 -10.95
CA SER A 18 -10.57 20.21 -9.78
C SER A 18 -10.01 19.08 -8.90
N ALA A 19 -9.45 18.02 -9.48
CA ALA A 19 -8.79 16.94 -8.74
C ALA A 19 -7.55 17.46 -7.97
N LEU A 20 -6.72 18.29 -8.60
CA LEU A 20 -5.56 18.92 -7.96
C LEU A 20 -5.95 19.88 -6.81
N ARG A 21 -7.16 20.42 -6.79
CA ARG A 21 -7.66 21.26 -5.70
C ARG A 21 -8.30 20.46 -4.56
N ALA A 22 -8.71 19.23 -4.80
CA ALA A 22 -9.35 18.37 -3.80
C ALA A 22 -8.33 17.69 -2.87
N GLN A 23 -7.06 17.60 -3.28
CA GLN A 23 -6.00 16.99 -2.48
C GLN A 23 -5.68 17.85 -1.26
N LYS A 24 -5.74 17.24 -0.07
CA LYS A 24 -5.33 17.90 1.16
C LYS A 24 -3.82 18.19 1.16
N PRO A 25 -3.37 19.26 1.85
CA PRO A 25 -1.95 19.51 2.06
C PRO A 25 -1.28 18.32 2.75
N PHE A 26 0.01 18.12 2.45
CA PHE A 26 0.84 17.17 3.16
C PHE A 26 0.80 17.43 4.67
N LYS A 27 0.70 16.36 5.43
CA LYS A 27 0.78 16.36 6.89
C LYS A 27 1.66 15.20 7.33
N GLU A 28 2.68 15.51 8.09
CA GLU A 28 3.50 14.52 8.74
C GLU A 28 2.78 13.93 9.96
N TRP A 29 2.92 12.62 10.14
CA TRP A 29 2.30 11.88 11.23
C TRP A 29 3.39 11.32 12.15
N PRO A 30 3.06 10.98 13.41
CA PRO A 30 4.00 10.26 14.27
C PRO A 30 4.44 8.94 13.61
N ALA A 31 5.74 8.69 13.64
CA ALA A 31 6.36 7.45 13.17
C ALA A 31 6.70 6.53 14.34
N ILE A 32 6.78 5.23 14.09
CA ILE A 32 7.25 4.25 15.08
C ILE A 32 8.77 4.26 15.13
N GLU A 33 9.43 4.03 13.99
CA GLU A 33 10.86 3.78 13.91
C GLU A 33 11.67 5.05 13.64
N TYR A 34 11.22 5.87 12.69
CA TYR A 34 11.97 7.03 12.20
C TYR A 34 11.20 8.34 12.41
N ALA A 35 11.05 8.75 13.67
CA ALA A 35 10.35 9.99 14.00
C ALA A 35 10.98 11.25 13.37
N ASP A 36 12.29 11.22 13.10
CA ASP A 36 13.06 12.37 12.59
C ASP A 36 13.53 12.18 11.13
N PHE A 37 12.90 11.30 10.36
CA PHE A 37 13.27 11.12 8.95
C PHE A 37 12.96 12.38 8.14
N PRO A 38 13.97 13.01 7.49
CA PRO A 38 13.81 14.35 6.93
C PRO A 38 12.75 14.43 5.82
N VAL A 39 11.93 15.47 5.87
CA VAL A 39 11.01 15.80 4.78
C VAL A 39 11.82 16.29 3.57
N PRO A 40 11.63 15.73 2.36
CA PRO A 40 12.29 16.20 1.16
C PRO A 40 12.01 17.68 0.87
N PRO A 41 12.95 18.45 0.32
CA PRO A 41 12.79 19.91 0.15
C PRO A 41 11.65 20.30 -0.79
N ASP A 42 11.25 19.41 -1.70
CA ASP A 42 10.18 19.59 -2.70
C ASP A 42 8.82 19.03 -2.25
N TYR A 43 8.65 18.75 -0.95
CA TYR A 43 7.43 18.11 -0.42
C TYR A 43 6.13 18.90 -0.67
N GLN A 44 6.22 20.21 -0.93
CA GLN A 44 5.08 21.08 -1.24
C GLN A 44 4.79 21.19 -2.74
N ASP A 45 5.67 20.67 -3.59
CA ASP A 45 5.50 20.75 -5.02
C ASP A 45 4.27 19.95 -5.45
N LYS A 46 3.58 20.48 -6.47
CA LYS A 46 2.38 19.83 -7.00
C LYS A 46 2.77 18.81 -8.04
N HIS A 47 2.31 17.60 -7.83
CA HIS A 47 2.49 16.47 -8.74
C HIS A 47 1.15 15.80 -9.01
N GLU A 48 1.06 15.05 -10.10
CA GLU A 48 -0.18 14.41 -10.53
C GLU A 48 -0.51 13.15 -9.72
N TRP A 49 0.51 12.51 -9.14
CA TRP A 49 0.37 11.21 -8.49
C TRP A 49 1.13 11.13 -7.15
N THR A 50 0.62 10.35 -6.24
CA THR A 50 1.35 9.73 -5.13
C THR A 50 0.63 8.47 -4.68
N ARG A 51 1.34 7.58 -3.99
CA ARG A 51 0.73 6.48 -3.25
C ARG A 51 0.15 7.02 -1.94
N ALA A 52 -1.12 6.74 -1.69
CA ALA A 52 -1.72 7.05 -0.40
C ALA A 52 -1.55 5.89 0.57
N ARG A 53 -1.06 6.15 1.77
CA ARG A 53 -0.99 5.18 2.87
C ARG A 53 -2.31 5.16 3.61
N LEU A 54 -2.90 3.99 3.77
CA LEU A 54 -4.16 3.82 4.51
C LEU A 54 -3.90 3.83 6.02
N ARG A 55 -4.44 4.82 6.70
CA ARG A 55 -4.59 4.81 8.14
C ARG A 55 -5.90 4.13 8.51
N TYR A 56 -5.83 2.93 9.04
CA TYR A 56 -6.98 2.09 9.37
C TYR A 56 -7.15 1.94 10.90
N PRO A 57 -8.36 1.61 11.39
CA PRO A 57 -8.56 1.15 12.77
C PRO A 57 -8.00 -0.25 12.94
N ASP A 58 -7.24 -0.48 14.02
CA ASP A 58 -6.66 -1.78 14.33
C ASP A 58 -7.45 -2.56 15.39
N ILE A 59 -7.07 -3.84 15.60
CA ILE A 59 -7.74 -4.75 16.55
C ILE A 59 -7.58 -4.32 18.02
N TYR A 60 -6.67 -3.39 18.32
CA TYR A 60 -6.45 -2.89 19.67
C TYR A 60 -7.30 -1.66 20.00
N GLY A 61 -8.04 -1.19 19.05
CA GLY A 61 -9.04 -0.15 19.22
C GLY A 61 -8.63 1.21 18.64
N TYR A 62 -9.48 1.73 17.80
CA TYR A 62 -9.40 3.08 17.23
C TYR A 62 -10.64 3.85 17.69
N PRO A 63 -10.51 5.04 18.20
CA PRO A 63 -9.47 5.61 19.05
C PRO A 63 -9.85 5.49 20.54
N GLY A 64 -9.33 4.55 21.25
CA GLY A 64 -9.77 4.40 22.66
C GLY A 64 -8.74 3.77 23.60
N ARG A 65 -7.86 2.95 23.11
CA ARG A 65 -6.78 2.38 23.91
C ARG A 65 -5.44 2.90 23.41
N ILE A 66 -4.82 3.78 24.15
CA ILE A 66 -3.45 4.21 23.87
C ILE A 66 -2.53 3.08 24.28
N MET A 67 -1.87 2.44 23.34
CA MET A 67 -0.70 1.60 23.59
C MET A 67 0.53 2.50 23.62
N PHE A 68 1.58 2.05 24.28
CA PHE A 68 2.84 2.78 24.35
C PHE A 68 3.96 1.87 23.85
N LEU A 69 4.88 2.46 23.12
CA LEU A 69 6.15 1.85 22.74
C LEU A 69 7.02 1.66 24.00
N ASP A 70 8.07 0.84 23.91
CA ASP A 70 9.00 0.58 25.01
C ASP A 70 9.71 1.85 25.54
N ASP A 71 9.84 2.85 24.69
CA ASP A 71 10.40 4.17 25.04
C ASP A 71 9.38 5.15 25.67
N GLY A 72 8.14 4.70 25.86
CA GLY A 72 7.05 5.48 26.46
C GLY A 72 6.31 6.41 25.51
N ARG A 73 6.64 6.44 24.23
CA ARG A 73 5.84 7.16 23.21
C ARG A 73 4.50 6.46 22.96
N PRO A 74 3.43 7.20 22.67
CA PRO A 74 2.18 6.59 22.22
C PRO A 74 2.39 5.77 20.94
N PHE A 75 1.84 4.55 20.89
CA PHE A 75 1.80 3.74 19.68
C PHE A 75 0.74 4.29 18.73
N PRO A 76 1.13 4.76 17.52
CA PRO A 76 0.18 5.40 16.61
C PRO A 76 -0.74 4.42 15.87
N GLY A 77 -0.42 3.12 15.91
CA GLY A 77 -1.11 2.02 15.24
C GLY A 77 -0.25 1.32 14.18
N TYR A 78 -0.59 0.08 13.85
CA TYR A 78 0.15 -0.76 12.90
C TYR A 78 0.28 -0.16 11.49
N TRP A 79 -0.63 0.73 11.10
CA TRP A 79 -0.55 1.44 9.83
C TRP A 79 0.73 2.32 9.71
N THR A 80 1.45 2.58 10.81
CA THR A 80 2.70 3.37 10.84
C THR A 80 3.96 2.51 10.73
N MET A 81 3.84 1.19 10.54
CA MET A 81 5.02 0.36 10.30
C MET A 81 5.79 0.87 9.08
N ASP A 82 7.11 0.94 9.16
CA ASP A 82 8.04 1.44 8.11
C ASP A 82 7.82 2.92 7.70
N TYR A 83 6.87 3.61 8.34
CA TYR A 83 6.53 5.00 8.02
C TYR A 83 7.51 5.97 8.68
N PRO A 84 7.98 6.99 8.00
CA PRO A 84 7.69 7.41 6.62
C PRO A 84 8.77 6.96 5.62
N ARG A 85 9.81 6.26 6.07
CA ARG A 85 11.02 5.97 5.29
C ARG A 85 10.70 5.09 4.09
N SER A 86 9.96 4.02 4.28
CA SER A 86 9.49 3.13 3.22
C SER A 86 8.74 3.89 2.12
N ASP A 87 7.83 4.81 2.50
CA ASP A 87 7.07 5.60 1.54
C ASP A 87 7.97 6.52 0.70
N ARG A 88 8.87 7.25 1.36
CA ARG A 88 9.73 8.24 0.70
C ARG A 88 10.76 7.56 -0.20
N HIS A 89 11.37 6.45 0.22
CA HIS A 89 12.23 5.65 -0.62
C HIS A 89 11.50 5.08 -1.83
N LEU A 90 10.28 4.54 -1.63
CA LEU A 90 9.49 4.03 -2.75
C LEU A 90 9.17 5.13 -3.76
N LEU A 91 8.74 6.31 -3.32
CA LEU A 91 8.42 7.43 -4.22
C LEU A 91 9.64 7.94 -4.96
N GLU A 92 10.82 7.96 -4.34
CA GLU A 92 12.07 8.23 -5.03
C GLU A 92 12.36 7.17 -6.10
N GLY A 93 12.10 5.88 -5.81
CA GLY A 93 12.17 4.79 -6.76
C GLY A 93 11.22 4.99 -7.95
N VAL A 94 9.97 5.39 -7.71
CA VAL A 94 9.00 5.71 -8.78
C VAL A 94 9.53 6.81 -9.70
N ARG A 95 10.09 7.88 -9.15
CA ARG A 95 10.69 9.00 -9.92
C ARG A 95 11.86 8.55 -10.78
N ARG A 96 12.66 7.61 -10.30
CA ARG A 96 13.88 7.15 -11.00
C ARG A 96 13.59 6.07 -12.04
N LEU A 97 12.63 5.19 -11.77
CA LEU A 97 12.39 3.99 -12.57
C LEU A 97 11.25 4.13 -13.55
N THR A 98 10.44 5.20 -13.43
CA THR A 98 9.28 5.44 -14.29
C THR A 98 9.25 6.89 -14.79
N ARG A 99 8.20 7.23 -15.57
CA ARG A 99 7.90 8.62 -15.97
C ARG A 99 6.67 9.16 -15.25
N ILE A 100 6.23 8.51 -14.17
CA ILE A 100 5.12 8.97 -13.35
C ILE A 100 5.54 10.26 -12.65
N ASP A 101 4.75 11.31 -12.81
CA ASP A 101 4.94 12.58 -12.10
C ASP A 101 4.42 12.46 -10.66
N THR A 102 5.26 11.95 -9.77
CA THR A 102 4.90 11.68 -8.37
C THR A 102 5.48 12.68 -7.39
N LYS A 103 4.75 12.91 -6.30
CA LYS A 103 5.25 13.62 -5.12
C LYS A 103 6.50 12.94 -4.55
N SER A 104 7.27 13.69 -3.76
CA SER A 104 8.37 13.15 -2.96
C SER A 104 7.93 12.61 -1.61
N VAL A 105 6.70 12.88 -1.21
CA VAL A 105 6.12 12.48 0.07
C VAL A 105 4.81 11.74 -0.13
N GLU A 106 4.55 10.87 0.78
CA GLU A 106 3.32 10.10 0.92
C GLU A 106 2.10 10.99 1.20
N GLN A 107 0.91 10.43 1.04
CA GLN A 107 -0.32 11.00 1.57
C GLN A 107 -0.96 9.97 2.49
N VAL A 108 -1.18 10.31 3.75
CA VAL A 108 -1.92 9.45 4.68
C VAL A 108 -3.39 9.77 4.56
N VAL A 109 -4.21 8.75 4.30
CA VAL A 109 -5.67 8.87 4.18
C VAL A 109 -6.38 7.92 5.14
N THR A 110 -7.59 8.32 5.53
CA THR A 110 -8.48 7.54 6.38
C THR A 110 -9.78 7.29 5.62
N LEU A 111 -10.39 6.13 5.85
CA LEU A 111 -11.73 5.81 5.35
C LEU A 111 -12.76 6.51 6.26
N ASP A 112 -13.00 7.77 6.01
CA ASP A 112 -13.86 8.64 6.81
C ASP A 112 -14.81 9.47 5.94
N GLU A 113 -15.67 10.26 6.56
CA GLU A 113 -16.66 11.11 5.88
C GLU A 113 -16.04 12.20 4.98
N SER A 114 -14.72 12.42 5.06
CA SER A 114 -14.04 13.41 4.21
C SER A 114 -13.94 12.99 2.75
N GLU A 115 -14.15 11.71 2.46
CA GLU A 115 -14.03 11.13 1.12
C GLU A 115 -12.66 11.35 0.44
N GLU A 116 -11.63 11.70 1.21
CA GLU A 116 -10.30 12.01 0.66
C GLU A 116 -9.68 10.85 -0.09
N VAL A 117 -9.98 9.61 0.31
CA VAL A 117 -9.48 8.41 -0.34
C VAL A 117 -9.74 8.40 -1.84
N PHE A 118 -10.85 9.00 -2.30
CA PHE A 118 -11.21 9.05 -3.73
C PHE A 118 -10.35 10.01 -4.58
N ASN A 119 -9.47 10.80 -3.94
CA ASN A 119 -8.55 11.68 -4.65
C ASN A 119 -7.23 11.02 -5.03
N TRP A 120 -7.04 9.75 -4.63
CA TRP A 120 -5.77 9.04 -4.78
C TRP A 120 -5.99 7.72 -5.52
N PRO A 121 -5.26 7.45 -6.61
CA PRO A 121 -5.48 6.26 -7.42
C PRO A 121 -5.03 4.98 -6.72
N VAL A 122 -3.91 5.04 -6.00
CA VAL A 122 -3.29 3.89 -5.34
C VAL A 122 -3.31 4.05 -3.83
N LEU A 123 -3.85 3.06 -3.15
CA LEU A 123 -3.89 2.94 -1.70
C LEU A 123 -2.98 1.80 -1.24
N TYR A 124 -2.23 2.01 -0.17
CA TYR A 124 -1.35 1.02 0.42
C TYR A 124 -1.69 0.77 1.89
N GLY A 125 -1.78 -0.49 2.25
CA GLY A 125 -1.96 -0.94 3.63
C GLY A 125 -0.84 -1.87 4.05
N VAL A 126 -0.06 -1.45 5.04
CA VAL A 126 0.93 -2.29 5.72
C VAL A 126 0.28 -2.98 6.91
N GLU A 127 0.76 -4.14 7.34
CA GLU A 127 0.30 -4.84 8.56
C GLU A 127 -1.22 -5.03 8.66
N VAL A 128 -1.84 -5.30 7.51
CA VAL A 128 -3.32 -5.44 7.42
C VAL A 128 -3.84 -6.68 8.14
N GLY A 129 -2.97 -7.55 8.63
CA GLY A 129 -3.28 -8.62 9.58
C GLY A 129 -3.76 -8.10 10.94
N HIS A 130 -3.56 -6.82 11.21
CA HIS A 130 -3.95 -6.15 12.46
C HIS A 130 -5.12 -5.18 12.31
N TRP A 131 -5.63 -4.98 11.10
CA TRP A 131 -6.74 -4.05 10.90
C TRP A 131 -8.10 -4.57 11.42
N ASN A 132 -9.03 -3.66 11.68
CA ASN A 132 -10.39 -3.98 12.09
C ASN A 132 -11.38 -3.01 11.45
N LEU A 133 -11.68 -3.21 10.16
CA LEU A 133 -12.61 -2.35 9.44
C LEU A 133 -14.04 -2.51 10.00
N GLY A 134 -14.66 -1.38 10.34
CA GLY A 134 -16.10 -1.31 10.59
C GLY A 134 -16.91 -1.34 9.29
N ASP A 135 -18.22 -1.33 9.40
CA ASP A 135 -19.11 -1.39 8.24
C ASP A 135 -19.00 -0.14 7.35
N PHE A 136 -18.71 1.01 7.95
CA PHE A 136 -18.54 2.26 7.23
C PHE A 136 -17.23 2.23 6.40
N GLU A 137 -16.12 1.90 7.02
CA GLU A 137 -14.82 1.80 6.35
C GLU A 137 -14.85 0.73 5.25
N ALA A 138 -15.46 -0.42 5.52
CA ALA A 138 -15.60 -1.48 4.52
C ALA A 138 -16.43 -1.03 3.31
N LYS A 139 -17.54 -0.32 3.53
CA LYS A 139 -18.35 0.24 2.45
C LYS A 139 -17.56 1.26 1.64
N GLN A 140 -16.84 2.15 2.29
CA GLN A 140 -16.07 3.19 1.61
C GLN A 140 -14.91 2.59 0.79
N LEU A 141 -14.19 1.60 1.34
CA LEU A 141 -13.14 0.88 0.61
C LEU A 141 -13.72 0.15 -0.60
N ARG A 142 -14.87 -0.53 -0.45
CA ARG A 142 -15.58 -1.14 -1.57
C ARG A 142 -15.88 -0.13 -2.67
N GLU A 143 -16.45 1.01 -2.30
CA GLU A 143 -16.81 2.05 -3.26
C GLU A 143 -15.58 2.62 -3.97
N TYR A 144 -14.50 2.86 -3.24
CA TYR A 144 -13.21 3.28 -3.79
C TYR A 144 -12.70 2.30 -4.86
N LEU A 145 -12.67 1.02 -4.55
CA LEU A 145 -12.18 -0.02 -5.46
C LEU A 145 -13.07 -0.20 -6.70
N LEU A 146 -14.39 -0.17 -6.52
CA LEU A 146 -15.35 -0.27 -7.63
C LEU A 146 -15.36 0.96 -8.55
N ARG A 147 -14.92 2.12 -8.05
CA ARG A 147 -14.75 3.35 -8.86
C ARG A 147 -13.45 3.40 -9.63
N GLY A 148 -12.61 2.41 -9.52
CA GLY A 148 -11.34 2.31 -10.25
C GLY A 148 -10.10 2.42 -9.37
N GLY A 149 -10.23 2.61 -8.06
CA GLY A 149 -9.09 2.61 -7.14
C GLY A 149 -8.38 1.26 -7.10
N PHE A 150 -7.12 1.29 -6.71
CA PHE A 150 -6.27 0.12 -6.53
C PHE A 150 -5.74 0.07 -5.09
N PHE A 151 -5.82 -1.09 -4.45
CA PHE A 151 -5.30 -1.31 -3.10
C PHE A 151 -4.22 -2.38 -3.13
N MET A 152 -3.04 -2.05 -2.64
CA MET A 152 -1.94 -2.98 -2.41
C MET A 152 -1.72 -3.14 -0.93
N CYS A 153 -1.51 -4.37 -0.46
CA CYS A 153 -1.20 -4.65 0.94
C CYS A 153 -0.16 -5.77 1.08
N ASP A 154 0.62 -5.67 2.15
CA ASP A 154 1.66 -6.63 2.53
C ASP A 154 1.92 -6.61 4.05
N ASP A 155 3.01 -7.22 4.45
CA ASP A 155 3.49 -7.29 5.82
C ASP A 155 2.42 -7.84 6.77
N PHE A 156 1.96 -9.05 6.47
CA PHE A 156 1.15 -9.87 7.35
C PHE A 156 1.36 -11.35 7.02
N HIS A 157 1.36 -12.20 8.04
CA HIS A 157 2.05 -13.46 7.97
C HIS A 157 1.26 -14.63 8.53
N GLY A 158 1.43 -15.79 7.89
CA GLY A 158 0.93 -17.07 8.37
C GLY A 158 -0.58 -17.21 8.41
N THR A 159 -1.02 -18.40 8.83
CA THR A 159 -2.43 -18.72 9.07
C THR A 159 -2.66 -19.20 10.51
N GLU A 160 -1.59 -19.46 11.26
CA GLU A 160 -1.61 -19.78 12.67
C GLU A 160 -1.37 -18.54 13.53
N PRO A 161 -1.69 -18.57 14.84
CA PRO A 161 -1.44 -17.41 15.69
C PRO A 161 0.04 -17.03 15.73
N TYR A 162 0.33 -15.80 15.39
CA TYR A 162 1.63 -15.17 15.53
C TYR A 162 1.48 -13.96 16.46
N HIS A 163 2.30 -13.84 17.48
CA HIS A 163 2.14 -12.84 18.55
C HIS A 163 0.70 -12.70 19.10
N GLY A 164 -0.05 -13.83 19.10
CA GLY A 164 -1.43 -13.87 19.60
C GLY A 164 -2.50 -13.44 18.61
N VAL A 165 -2.13 -13.11 17.39
CA VAL A 165 -3.05 -12.73 16.30
C VAL A 165 -3.02 -13.76 15.19
N ARG A 166 -4.17 -14.07 14.61
CA ARG A 166 -4.32 -14.82 13.36
C ARG A 166 -4.46 -13.80 12.24
N GLU A 167 -3.35 -13.36 11.68
CA GLU A 167 -3.30 -12.22 10.77
C GLU A 167 -4.11 -12.45 9.49
N TRP A 168 -3.96 -13.63 8.87
CA TRP A 168 -4.77 -13.99 7.71
C TRP A 168 -6.28 -13.97 8.01
N ASP A 169 -6.70 -14.52 9.16
CA ASP A 169 -8.12 -14.55 9.55
C ASP A 169 -8.63 -13.12 9.83
N THR A 170 -7.80 -12.27 10.41
CA THR A 170 -8.14 -10.86 10.67
C THR A 170 -8.26 -10.06 9.38
N PHE A 171 -7.32 -10.25 8.46
CA PHE A 171 -7.39 -9.67 7.12
C PHE A 171 -8.65 -10.09 6.39
N THR A 172 -8.90 -11.38 6.26
CA THR A 172 -10.03 -11.91 5.51
C THR A 172 -11.37 -11.56 6.12
N ARG A 173 -11.45 -11.44 7.45
CA ARG A 173 -12.66 -10.99 8.17
C ARG A 173 -13.05 -9.56 7.75
N SER A 174 -12.10 -8.66 7.65
CA SER A 174 -12.35 -7.29 7.19
C SER A 174 -12.65 -7.26 5.69
N MET A 175 -11.90 -8.01 4.87
CA MET A 175 -12.15 -8.09 3.42
C MET A 175 -13.49 -8.71 3.07
N SER A 176 -14.00 -9.67 3.85
CA SER A 176 -15.34 -10.23 3.63
C SER A 176 -16.49 -9.23 3.90
N LYS A 177 -16.24 -8.17 4.67
CA LYS A 177 -17.17 -7.03 4.77
C LYS A 177 -17.09 -6.12 3.54
N VAL A 178 -15.89 -5.94 3.00
CA VAL A 178 -15.67 -5.16 1.76
C VAL A 178 -16.27 -5.87 0.57
N PHE A 179 -15.94 -7.15 0.40
CA PHE A 179 -16.38 -7.99 -0.72
C PHE A 179 -16.91 -9.34 -0.22
N PRO A 180 -18.18 -9.39 0.25
CA PRO A 180 -18.81 -10.66 0.63
C PRO A 180 -19.14 -11.55 -0.58
N ASP A 181 -19.05 -10.99 -1.77
CA ASP A 181 -19.45 -11.56 -3.06
C ASP A 181 -18.27 -11.84 -3.99
N ARG A 182 -17.02 -11.74 -3.50
CA ARG A 182 -15.80 -12.00 -4.28
C ARG A 182 -14.82 -12.86 -3.52
N GLU A 183 -14.11 -13.69 -4.26
CA GLU A 183 -13.07 -14.56 -3.71
C GLU A 183 -11.70 -13.90 -3.78
N ILE A 184 -10.82 -14.30 -2.85
CA ILE A 184 -9.39 -14.04 -2.95
C ILE A 184 -8.78 -15.19 -3.72
N GLU A 185 -8.12 -14.89 -4.83
CA GLU A 185 -7.51 -15.88 -5.72
C GLU A 185 -5.99 -15.67 -5.84
N ASP A 186 -5.25 -16.74 -6.11
CA ASP A 186 -3.83 -16.63 -6.45
C ASP A 186 -3.70 -16.01 -7.86
N ILE A 187 -2.78 -15.07 -8.02
CA ILE A 187 -2.50 -14.43 -9.30
C ILE A 187 -1.67 -15.42 -10.15
N PRO A 188 -2.13 -15.84 -11.33
CA PRO A 188 -1.37 -16.74 -12.19
C PRO A 188 -0.08 -16.08 -12.70
N ASP A 189 0.96 -16.89 -12.92
CA ASP A 189 2.30 -16.40 -13.30
C ASP A 189 2.31 -15.59 -14.60
N ASN A 190 1.39 -15.87 -15.53
CA ASN A 190 1.24 -15.17 -16.80
C ASN A 190 0.29 -13.97 -16.74
N ASP A 191 -0.12 -13.53 -15.54
CA ASP A 191 -0.99 -12.37 -15.41
C ASP A 191 -0.27 -11.08 -15.83
N PRO A 192 -0.95 -10.18 -16.58
CA PRO A 192 -0.35 -8.92 -17.03
C PRO A 192 0.30 -8.07 -15.91
N ILE A 193 -0.19 -8.14 -14.67
CA ILE A 193 0.37 -7.36 -13.56
C ILE A 193 1.85 -7.68 -13.30
N PHE A 194 2.29 -8.90 -13.60
CA PHE A 194 3.69 -9.29 -13.46
C PHE A 194 4.57 -8.96 -14.66
N HIS A 195 3.99 -8.39 -15.73
CA HIS A 195 4.67 -8.20 -17.02
C HIS A 195 4.48 -6.80 -17.63
N THR A 196 4.09 -5.80 -16.82
CA THR A 196 3.81 -4.44 -17.33
C THR A 196 5.07 -3.68 -17.74
N ILE A 197 6.04 -3.52 -16.81
CA ILE A 197 7.35 -2.90 -17.09
C ILE A 197 8.45 -3.94 -17.00
N TYR A 198 8.43 -4.73 -15.95
CA TYR A 198 9.40 -5.80 -15.67
C TYR A 198 8.74 -7.16 -15.89
N ASP A 199 9.48 -8.08 -16.47
CA ASP A 199 9.08 -9.49 -16.58
C ASP A 199 9.45 -10.22 -15.28
N LEU A 200 8.49 -10.38 -14.38
CA LEU A 200 8.67 -10.96 -13.06
C LEU A 200 8.32 -12.45 -13.05
N GLN A 201 9.05 -13.26 -13.81
CA GLN A 201 8.85 -14.72 -13.83
C GLN A 201 9.21 -15.38 -12.50
N GLU A 202 10.26 -14.90 -11.82
CA GLU A 202 10.65 -15.39 -10.49
C GLU A 202 10.32 -14.34 -9.43
N ARG A 203 9.47 -14.74 -8.49
CA ARG A 203 9.03 -13.93 -7.36
C ARG A 203 9.26 -14.71 -6.07
N PHE A 204 10.41 -14.50 -5.48
CA PHE A 204 10.77 -15.11 -4.19
C PHE A 204 10.23 -14.29 -3.02
N GLN A 205 10.26 -14.88 -1.84
CA GLN A 205 9.90 -14.20 -0.60
C GLN A 205 10.82 -13.01 -0.33
N VAL A 206 10.21 -11.87 -0.05
CA VAL A 206 10.89 -10.65 0.39
C VAL A 206 10.76 -10.60 1.91
N PRO A 207 11.86 -10.67 2.67
CA PRO A 207 11.82 -10.70 4.12
C PRO A 207 11.69 -9.31 4.72
N GLY A 208 11.10 -9.24 5.92
CA GLY A 208 11.15 -8.09 6.79
C GLY A 208 12.44 -7.95 7.59
N ALA A 209 12.48 -6.98 8.51
CA ALA A 209 13.61 -6.67 9.39
C ALA A 209 14.01 -7.85 10.29
N VAL A 210 13.12 -8.81 10.51
CA VAL A 210 13.42 -10.07 11.21
C VAL A 210 14.66 -10.78 10.64
N TYR A 211 14.94 -10.57 9.37
CA TYR A 211 16.14 -11.09 8.72
C TYR A 211 17.45 -10.61 9.36
N PHE A 212 17.53 -9.37 9.83
CA PHE A 212 18.73 -8.82 10.44
C PHE A 212 19.14 -9.57 11.72
N GLU A 213 18.16 -10.09 12.46
CA GLU A 213 18.37 -10.77 13.73
C GLU A 213 18.47 -12.28 13.57
N SER A 214 17.60 -12.87 12.76
CA SER A 214 17.44 -14.34 12.66
C SER A 214 18.08 -14.96 11.43
N GLY A 215 18.32 -14.19 10.37
CA GLY A 215 18.71 -14.69 9.04
C GLY A 215 17.58 -15.42 8.30
N LEU A 216 16.34 -15.43 8.85
CA LEU A 216 15.18 -16.04 8.22
C LEU A 216 14.54 -15.08 7.23
N THR A 217 13.97 -15.62 6.15
CA THR A 217 13.24 -14.84 5.14
C THR A 217 11.72 -14.86 5.37
N TYR A 218 11.27 -15.41 6.49
CA TYR A 218 9.85 -15.58 6.80
C TYR A 218 9.58 -15.37 8.29
N GLU A 219 8.36 -15.00 8.57
CA GLU A 219 7.78 -14.87 9.90
C GLU A 219 6.66 -15.89 10.11
N ALA A 220 6.02 -15.92 11.29
CA ALA A 220 4.89 -16.80 11.62
C ALA A 220 5.17 -18.31 11.39
N GLY A 221 6.41 -18.75 11.56
CA GLY A 221 6.79 -20.17 11.54
C GLY A 221 6.49 -20.88 10.22
N GLU A 222 6.00 -22.13 10.29
CA GLU A 222 5.81 -22.96 9.09
C GLU A 222 4.80 -22.37 8.09
N THR A 223 3.76 -21.69 8.57
CA THR A 223 2.71 -21.14 7.69
C THR A 223 3.11 -19.83 7.01
N GLY A 224 4.20 -19.21 7.45
CA GLY A 224 4.76 -18.01 6.84
C GLY A 224 5.84 -18.27 5.79
N LYS A 225 6.28 -19.51 5.59
CA LYS A 225 7.43 -19.83 4.70
C LYS A 225 7.16 -19.63 3.21
N VAL A 226 5.91 -19.70 2.79
CA VAL A 226 5.55 -19.64 1.36
C VAL A 226 4.95 -18.28 1.04
N PRO A 227 5.58 -17.46 0.18
CA PRO A 227 5.00 -16.20 -0.28
C PRO A 227 3.79 -16.45 -1.16
N HIS A 228 2.74 -15.64 -1.00
CA HIS A 228 1.52 -15.71 -1.79
C HIS A 228 1.23 -14.38 -2.48
N TRP A 229 1.07 -14.44 -3.79
CA TRP A 229 0.66 -13.33 -4.63
C TRP A 229 -0.81 -13.50 -4.98
N ARG A 230 -1.69 -12.79 -4.31
CA ARG A 230 -3.14 -12.96 -4.39
C ARG A 230 -3.83 -11.68 -4.80
N CYS A 231 -5.07 -11.79 -5.25
CA CYS A 231 -5.86 -10.63 -5.63
C CYS A 231 -7.35 -10.81 -5.41
N ILE A 232 -8.06 -9.68 -5.51
CA ILE A 232 -9.51 -9.63 -5.75
C ILE A 232 -9.72 -8.84 -7.03
N ARG A 233 -10.57 -9.38 -7.94
CA ARG A 233 -10.86 -8.77 -9.24
C ARG A 233 -12.25 -8.15 -9.30
N ASP A 234 -12.40 -7.19 -10.20
CA ASP A 234 -13.71 -6.68 -10.60
C ASP A 234 -14.38 -7.60 -11.64
N ASP A 235 -15.60 -7.23 -12.09
CA ASP A 235 -16.38 -8.00 -13.06
C ASP A 235 -15.76 -8.03 -14.46
N LYS A 236 -14.76 -7.18 -14.72
CA LYS A 236 -14.03 -7.12 -15.99
C LYS A 236 -12.68 -7.86 -15.93
N GLY A 237 -12.33 -8.41 -14.77
CA GLY A 237 -11.07 -9.11 -14.54
C GLY A 237 -9.91 -8.22 -14.14
N ARG A 238 -10.13 -6.89 -13.92
CA ARG A 238 -9.10 -5.99 -13.39
C ARG A 238 -8.81 -6.34 -11.93
N ILE A 239 -7.57 -6.41 -11.55
CA ILE A 239 -7.17 -6.52 -10.14
C ILE A 239 -7.46 -5.20 -9.44
N MET A 240 -8.32 -5.25 -8.43
CA MET A 240 -8.63 -4.13 -7.55
C MET A 240 -7.79 -4.15 -6.28
N VAL A 241 -7.53 -5.35 -5.76
CA VAL A 241 -6.74 -5.58 -4.55
C VAL A 241 -5.61 -6.52 -4.88
N ALA A 242 -4.38 -6.09 -4.66
CA ALA A 242 -3.17 -6.91 -4.76
C ALA A 242 -2.67 -7.24 -3.35
N ILE A 243 -2.56 -8.52 -3.04
CA ILE A 243 -2.29 -9.04 -1.70
C ILE A 243 -0.95 -9.77 -1.72
N CYS A 244 0.04 -9.20 -1.03
CA CYS A 244 1.39 -9.75 -0.90
C CYS A 244 1.52 -10.40 0.49
N HIS A 245 0.99 -11.63 0.64
CA HIS A 245 0.93 -12.34 1.92
C HIS A 245 2.21 -13.14 2.16
N ASN A 246 2.69 -13.18 3.41
CA ASN A 246 3.95 -13.80 3.83
C ASN A 246 5.18 -13.11 3.24
N MET A 247 5.17 -11.81 3.10
CA MET A 247 6.31 -11.03 2.65
C MET A 247 6.16 -9.59 3.11
N ASP A 248 7.28 -8.88 3.11
CA ASP A 248 7.39 -7.52 3.56
C ASP A 248 8.08 -6.66 2.49
N LEU A 249 7.27 -5.99 1.68
CA LEU A 249 7.79 -5.06 0.68
C LEU A 249 8.06 -3.69 1.31
N GLY A 250 7.37 -3.38 2.40
CA GLY A 250 7.55 -2.17 3.19
C GLY A 250 8.97 -2.05 3.71
N ASP A 251 9.42 -3.05 4.45
CA ASP A 251 10.80 -3.17 4.95
C ASP A 251 11.84 -3.18 3.81
N ALA A 252 11.52 -3.82 2.68
CA ALA A 252 12.42 -3.84 1.55
C ALA A 252 12.63 -2.45 0.91
N TRP A 253 11.64 -1.57 0.95
CA TRP A 253 11.83 -0.17 0.55
C TRP A 253 12.49 0.62 1.66
N GLU A 254 12.09 0.42 2.93
CA GLU A 254 12.66 1.10 4.08
C GLU A 254 14.16 0.90 4.18
N HIS A 255 14.60 -0.35 4.09
CA HIS A 255 16.01 -0.75 4.23
C HIS A 255 16.76 -0.84 2.89
N SER A 256 16.25 -0.25 1.82
CA SER A 256 16.87 -0.33 0.50
C SER A 256 18.27 0.31 0.42
N ASP A 257 18.61 1.18 1.36
CA ASP A 257 19.94 1.82 1.53
C ASP A 257 20.78 1.20 2.66
N GLU A 258 20.26 0.17 3.35
CA GLU A 258 20.97 -0.54 4.42
C GLU A 258 21.89 -1.65 3.83
N PRO A 259 23.20 -1.59 4.00
CA PRO A 259 24.12 -2.58 3.41
C PRO A 259 23.90 -4.04 3.85
N ARG A 260 23.22 -4.27 4.98
CA ARG A 260 22.90 -5.61 5.48
C ARG A 260 21.67 -6.20 4.81
N TYR A 261 20.81 -5.36 4.21
CA TYR A 261 19.64 -5.81 3.47
C TYR A 261 20.04 -6.13 2.02
N LEU A 262 19.78 -7.35 1.57
CA LEU A 262 20.31 -7.77 0.27
C LEU A 262 19.60 -7.07 -0.88
N GLU A 263 20.38 -6.48 -1.78
CA GLU A 263 19.91 -5.77 -2.98
C GLU A 263 18.84 -6.53 -3.78
N LYS A 264 18.93 -7.86 -3.85
CA LYS A 264 17.97 -8.68 -4.59
C LYS A 264 16.53 -8.53 -4.09
N TRP A 265 16.33 -8.35 -2.77
CA TRP A 265 15.00 -8.18 -2.17
C TRP A 265 14.46 -6.78 -2.41
N ALA A 266 15.24 -5.76 -2.12
CA ALA A 266 14.88 -4.39 -2.44
C ALA A 266 14.59 -4.23 -3.94
N SER A 267 15.45 -4.77 -4.80
CA SER A 267 15.25 -4.74 -6.26
C SER A 267 13.97 -5.44 -6.70
N LEU A 268 13.60 -6.57 -6.10
CA LEU A 268 12.33 -7.24 -6.40
C LEU A 268 11.14 -6.41 -5.93
N ALA A 269 11.18 -5.89 -4.70
CA ALA A 269 10.11 -5.07 -4.13
C ALA A 269 9.83 -3.81 -4.97
N TYR A 270 10.88 -3.11 -5.42
CA TYR A 270 10.71 -1.97 -6.34
C TYR A 270 10.09 -2.39 -7.67
N ARG A 271 10.56 -3.48 -8.28
CA ARG A 271 10.00 -3.96 -9.57
C ARG A 271 8.53 -4.37 -9.46
N ILE A 272 8.14 -4.99 -8.35
CA ILE A 272 6.75 -5.31 -8.06
C ILE A 272 5.92 -4.04 -7.98
N ALA A 273 6.35 -3.06 -7.18
CA ALA A 273 5.62 -1.79 -7.04
C ALA A 273 5.47 -1.07 -8.39
N MET A 274 6.54 -0.99 -9.21
CA MET A 274 6.46 -0.37 -10.53
C MET A 274 5.47 -1.08 -11.45
N ASN A 275 5.47 -2.41 -11.44
CA ASN A 275 4.52 -3.19 -12.22
C ASN A 275 3.08 -2.95 -11.76
N TYR A 276 2.82 -2.98 -10.46
CA TYR A 276 1.48 -2.81 -9.89
C TYR A 276 0.94 -1.40 -10.16
N PHE A 277 1.74 -0.36 -9.98
CA PHE A 277 1.32 1.01 -10.25
C PHE A 277 1.06 1.26 -11.74
N THR A 278 1.90 0.70 -12.61
CA THR A 278 1.69 0.83 -14.06
C THR A 278 0.49 0.00 -14.53
N TYR A 279 0.26 -1.15 -13.92
CA TYR A 279 -0.95 -1.93 -14.18
C TYR A 279 -2.20 -1.12 -13.86
N ASP A 280 -2.27 -0.53 -12.67
CA ASP A 280 -3.40 0.32 -12.27
C ASP A 280 -3.63 1.51 -13.23
N LEU A 281 -2.56 2.21 -13.61
CA LEU A 281 -2.65 3.35 -14.51
C LEU A 281 -3.05 2.98 -15.95
N SER A 282 -3.02 1.71 -16.32
CA SER A 282 -3.28 1.22 -17.68
C SER A 282 -4.56 0.38 -17.82
N HIS A 283 -5.23 0.05 -16.73
CA HIS A 283 -6.43 -0.79 -16.66
C HIS A 283 -7.54 -0.13 -15.84
#